data_90b2371c8cf6eacf45c4cda0b4963f0f
#
_entry.id   90b2371c8cf6eacf45c4cda0b4963f0f
#
_cell.length_a   1.000
_cell.length_b   1.000
_cell.length_c   1.000
_cell.angle_alpha   90.00
_cell.angle_beta   90.00
_cell.angle_gamma   90.00
#
_symmetry.space_group_name_H-M   'P 1'
#
loop_
_entity.id
_entity.type
_entity.pdbx_description
1 polymer ?
#
loop_
_entity_poly.entity_id
_entity_poly.type
_entity_poly.pdbx_seq_one_letter_code
_entity_poly.pdbx_strand_id
1 'polypeptide(L)'
;MNIEIIPGYSHVQEIKSLFAEYTAMLIESDSRMREYLSMQNYAAELEHLEDKYGPPAGRLYIALCDGKAAGCIALRKIDEHSCEMKRLYVRPGFRGAKLGERLIEKIMSDAREIGYSYMLLDTLPFLQAAIHTYKKLGFYEIPCYNAASSRRSAHQSCAGPCAMIFERSQ
;
A
#
# COMPACT_ATOMS: atom_id res chain seq x y z
N MET A 1 24.64 0.02 -5.47
CA MET A 1 23.36 -0.60 -5.05
C MET A 1 22.48 -0.75 -6.27
N ASN A 2 22.34 -1.99 -6.75
CA ASN A 2 21.44 -2.30 -7.87
C ASN A 2 20.01 -2.45 -7.32
N ILE A 3 19.06 -1.66 -7.81
CA ILE A 3 17.66 -1.71 -7.38
C ILE A 3 16.80 -2.16 -8.57
N GLU A 4 16.11 -3.28 -8.38
CA GLU A 4 15.17 -3.85 -9.33
C GLU A 4 13.78 -3.87 -8.73
N ILE A 5 12.78 -3.42 -9.49
CA ILE A 5 11.35 -3.53 -9.11
C ILE A 5 10.71 -4.49 -10.11
N ILE A 6 10.34 -5.67 -9.64
CA ILE A 6 9.86 -6.76 -10.48
C ILE A 6 8.51 -7.28 -9.98
N PRO A 7 7.69 -7.95 -10.82
CA PRO A 7 6.48 -8.60 -10.38
C PRO A 7 6.75 -9.58 -9.24
N GLY A 8 5.94 -9.51 -8.17
CA GLY A 8 6.13 -10.29 -6.95
C GLY A 8 5.55 -11.70 -6.99
N TYR A 9 4.86 -12.10 -8.06
CA TYR A 9 4.13 -13.37 -8.12
C TYR A 9 5.03 -14.62 -8.06
N SER A 10 6.27 -14.52 -8.52
CA SER A 10 7.29 -15.58 -8.39
C SER A 10 8.08 -15.52 -7.07
N HIS A 11 7.84 -14.50 -6.25
CA HIS A 11 8.51 -14.23 -4.97
C HIS A 11 7.54 -14.27 -3.78
N VAL A 12 6.61 -15.23 -3.79
CA VAL A 12 5.50 -15.30 -2.83
C VAL A 12 5.98 -15.36 -1.38
N GLN A 13 7.05 -16.09 -1.10
CA GLN A 13 7.58 -16.21 0.27
C GLN A 13 8.17 -14.89 0.78
N GLU A 14 8.93 -14.21 -0.07
CA GLU A 14 9.48 -12.88 0.24
C GLU A 14 8.37 -11.83 0.40
N ILE A 15 7.34 -11.87 -0.44
CA ILE A 15 6.15 -10.99 -0.30
C ILE A 15 5.44 -11.26 1.02
N LYS A 16 5.19 -12.54 1.37
CA LYS A 16 4.58 -12.90 2.66
C LYS A 16 5.43 -12.42 3.85
N SER A 17 6.75 -12.53 3.76
CA SER A 17 7.66 -12.01 4.78
C SER A 17 7.58 -10.48 4.91
N LEU A 18 7.60 -9.74 3.80
CA LEU A 18 7.47 -8.28 3.79
C LEU A 18 6.12 -7.83 4.34
N PHE A 19 5.03 -8.50 3.98
CA PHE A 19 3.69 -8.23 4.51
C PHE A 19 3.62 -8.49 6.01
N ALA A 20 4.22 -9.58 6.48
CA ALA A 20 4.27 -9.92 7.91
C ALA A 20 5.08 -8.88 8.71
N GLU A 21 6.23 -8.45 8.20
CA GLU A 21 7.05 -7.38 8.82
C GLU A 21 6.27 -6.07 8.89
N TYR A 22 5.58 -5.69 7.80
CA TYR A 22 4.76 -4.49 7.75
C TYR A 22 3.61 -4.54 8.76
N THR A 23 2.86 -5.63 8.82
CA THR A 23 1.74 -5.78 9.74
C THR A 23 2.19 -5.84 11.20
N ALA A 24 3.33 -6.49 11.48
CA ALA A 24 3.93 -6.51 12.82
C ALA A 24 4.30 -5.08 13.28
N MET A 25 4.90 -4.27 12.40
CA MET A 25 5.22 -2.88 12.67
C MET A 25 3.95 -2.05 12.96
N LEU A 26 2.86 -2.25 12.22
CA LEU A 26 1.60 -1.56 12.45
C LEU A 26 0.99 -1.92 13.81
N ILE A 27 0.97 -3.22 14.16
CA ILE A 27 0.41 -3.73 15.43
C ILE A 27 1.25 -3.24 16.62
N GLU A 28 2.58 -3.20 16.49
CA GLU A 28 3.48 -2.69 17.51
C GLU A 28 3.24 -1.19 17.76
N SER A 29 2.98 -0.43 16.72
CA SER A 29 2.70 1.01 16.80
C SER A 29 1.30 1.32 17.35
N ASP A 30 0.30 0.48 17.03
CA ASP A 30 -1.08 0.61 17.49
C ASP A 30 -1.75 -0.77 17.53
N SER A 31 -2.00 -1.31 18.73
CA SER A 31 -2.57 -2.65 18.93
C SER A 31 -3.97 -2.82 18.28
N ARG A 32 -4.71 -1.72 18.04
CA ARG A 32 -6.00 -1.74 17.34
C ARG A 32 -5.85 -2.17 15.87
N MET A 33 -4.65 -2.12 15.32
CA MET A 33 -4.35 -2.58 13.96
C MET A 33 -4.59 -4.07 13.77
N ARG A 34 -4.51 -4.88 14.82
CA ARG A 34 -4.84 -6.31 14.77
C ARG A 34 -6.29 -6.54 14.34
N GLU A 35 -7.23 -5.82 14.96
CA GLU A 35 -8.64 -5.88 14.61
C GLU A 35 -8.89 -5.33 13.19
N TYR A 36 -8.28 -4.20 12.86
CA TYR A 36 -8.38 -3.58 11.54
C TYR A 36 -7.92 -4.53 10.42
N LEU A 37 -6.79 -5.22 10.59
CA LEU A 37 -6.28 -6.21 9.62
C LEU A 37 -7.20 -7.43 9.53
N SER A 38 -7.79 -7.89 10.64
CA SER A 38 -8.79 -8.95 10.64
C SER A 38 -10.03 -8.55 9.83
N MET A 39 -10.50 -7.31 9.97
CA MET A 39 -11.63 -6.77 9.19
C MET A 39 -11.30 -6.67 7.68
N GLN A 40 -10.03 -6.52 7.30
CA GLN A 40 -9.58 -6.55 5.91
C GLN A 40 -9.40 -7.97 5.35
N ASN A 41 -9.66 -9.01 6.15
CA ASN A 41 -9.45 -10.40 5.78
C ASN A 41 -8.00 -10.70 5.35
N TYR A 42 -7.04 -10.20 6.13
CA TYR A 42 -5.61 -10.28 5.83
C TYR A 42 -5.10 -11.72 5.64
N ALA A 43 -5.59 -12.68 6.43
CA ALA A 43 -5.18 -14.07 6.32
C ALA A 43 -5.55 -14.66 4.94
N ALA A 44 -6.76 -14.41 4.45
CA ALA A 44 -7.17 -14.85 3.11
C ALA A 44 -6.39 -14.14 1.99
N GLU A 45 -6.01 -12.87 2.19
CA GLU A 45 -5.15 -12.14 1.25
C GLU A 45 -3.82 -12.85 1.02
N LEU A 46 -3.18 -13.36 2.09
CA LEU A 46 -1.91 -14.07 2.00
C LEU A 46 -2.01 -15.42 1.25
N GLU A 47 -3.16 -16.05 1.27
CA GLU A 47 -3.39 -17.31 0.55
C GLU A 47 -3.73 -17.07 -0.94
N HIS A 48 -4.28 -15.91 -1.28
CA HIS A 48 -4.83 -15.60 -2.61
C HIS A 48 -4.33 -14.24 -3.14
N LEU A 49 -3.01 -14.03 -3.16
CA LEU A 49 -2.40 -12.76 -3.57
C LEU A 49 -2.79 -12.34 -5.00
N GLU A 50 -2.81 -13.30 -5.94
CA GLU A 50 -3.16 -13.01 -7.33
C GLU A 50 -4.65 -12.70 -7.52
N ASP A 51 -5.54 -13.27 -6.72
CA ASP A 51 -6.97 -12.97 -6.79
C ASP A 51 -7.24 -11.50 -6.45
N LYS A 52 -6.45 -10.94 -5.53
CA LYS A 52 -6.60 -9.56 -5.08
C LYS A 52 -5.75 -8.58 -5.89
N TYR A 53 -4.54 -8.96 -6.24
CA TYR A 53 -3.53 -8.07 -6.82
C TYR A 53 -3.05 -8.51 -8.20
N GLY A 54 -3.65 -9.54 -8.79
CA GLY A 54 -3.25 -10.06 -10.09
C GLY A 54 -3.67 -9.20 -11.27
N PRO A 55 -2.95 -9.33 -12.41
CA PRO A 55 -3.32 -8.69 -13.65
C PRO A 55 -4.66 -9.28 -14.18
N PRO A 56 -5.40 -8.56 -15.05
CA PRO A 56 -5.03 -7.28 -15.66
C PRO A 56 -5.30 -6.06 -14.78
N ALA A 57 -6.16 -6.17 -13.77
CA ALA A 57 -6.68 -5.03 -13.01
C ALA A 57 -5.80 -4.64 -11.81
N GLY A 58 -5.02 -5.57 -11.27
CA GLY A 58 -4.13 -5.36 -10.13
C GLY A 58 -2.65 -5.46 -10.48
N ARG A 59 -1.81 -5.14 -9.50
CA ARG A 59 -0.35 -5.30 -9.56
C ARG A 59 0.20 -5.66 -8.20
N LEU A 60 1.29 -6.42 -8.22
CA LEU A 60 2.07 -6.75 -7.02
C LEU A 60 3.55 -6.69 -7.40
N TYR A 61 4.32 -5.85 -6.71
CA TYR A 61 5.74 -5.69 -6.94
C TYR A 61 6.57 -5.98 -5.71
N ILE A 62 7.74 -6.58 -5.94
CA ILE A 62 8.82 -6.66 -4.98
C ILE A 62 9.98 -5.79 -5.47
N ALA A 63 10.61 -5.08 -4.55
CA ALA A 63 11.87 -4.40 -4.80
C ALA A 63 13.02 -5.24 -4.27
N LEU A 64 13.99 -5.49 -5.11
CA LEU A 64 15.24 -6.16 -4.78
C LEU A 64 16.37 -5.14 -4.78
N CYS A 65 17.19 -5.14 -3.74
CA CYS A 65 18.45 -4.38 -3.67
C CYS A 65 19.61 -5.37 -3.60
N ASP A 66 20.45 -5.37 -4.63
CA ASP A 66 21.53 -6.35 -4.78
C ASP A 66 21.05 -7.81 -4.57
N GLY A 67 19.89 -8.13 -5.16
CA GLY A 67 19.22 -9.43 -5.07
C GLY A 67 18.50 -9.74 -3.76
N LYS A 68 18.49 -8.82 -2.79
CA LYS A 68 17.80 -9.01 -1.49
C LYS A 68 16.45 -8.29 -1.47
N ALA A 69 15.42 -8.95 -0.98
CA ALA A 69 14.10 -8.36 -0.80
C ALA A 69 14.17 -7.13 0.12
N ALA A 70 13.84 -5.98 -0.42
CA ALA A 70 13.99 -4.68 0.24
C ALA A 70 12.66 -3.98 0.51
N GLY A 71 11.61 -4.27 -0.28
CA GLY A 71 10.29 -3.66 -0.11
C GLY A 71 9.26 -4.24 -1.06
N CYS A 72 8.02 -3.81 -0.91
CA CYS A 72 6.90 -4.24 -1.75
C CYS A 72 5.85 -3.15 -1.87
N ILE A 73 4.97 -3.32 -2.85
CA ILE A 73 3.77 -2.52 -3.06
C ILE A 73 2.74 -3.32 -3.84
N ALA A 74 1.46 -3.05 -3.62
CA ALA A 74 0.36 -3.69 -4.32
C ALA A 74 -0.67 -2.68 -4.80
N LEU A 75 -1.42 -3.06 -5.85
CA LEU A 75 -2.52 -2.34 -6.44
C LEU A 75 -3.70 -3.28 -6.60
N ARG A 76 -4.87 -2.89 -6.12
CA ARG A 76 -6.12 -3.59 -6.39
C ARG A 76 -7.16 -2.70 -7.05
N LYS A 77 -8.03 -3.30 -7.82
CA LYS A 77 -9.23 -2.63 -8.36
C LYS A 77 -10.23 -2.35 -7.24
N ILE A 78 -10.84 -1.16 -7.24
CA ILE A 78 -12.04 -0.84 -6.46
C ILE A 78 -13.27 -0.91 -7.38
N ASP A 79 -13.24 -0.14 -8.46
CA ASP A 79 -14.27 -0.08 -9.49
C ASP A 79 -13.65 0.21 -10.87
N GLU A 80 -14.46 0.53 -11.88
CA GLU A 80 -13.97 0.76 -13.25
C GLU A 80 -13.07 2.01 -13.38
N HIS A 81 -13.14 2.94 -12.43
CA HIS A 81 -12.41 4.20 -12.49
C HIS A 81 -11.36 4.33 -11.38
N SER A 82 -11.46 3.50 -10.35
CA SER A 82 -10.71 3.65 -9.11
C SER A 82 -9.93 2.39 -8.74
N CYS A 83 -8.71 2.60 -8.29
CA CYS A 83 -7.86 1.57 -7.71
C CYS A 83 -7.37 1.99 -6.31
N GLU A 84 -6.81 1.05 -5.58
CA GLU A 84 -6.25 1.29 -4.26
C GLU A 84 -4.81 0.78 -4.18
N MET A 85 -3.90 1.65 -3.75
CA MET A 85 -2.55 1.29 -3.39
C MET A 85 -2.55 0.67 -1.99
N LYS A 86 -1.88 -0.49 -1.86
CA LYS A 86 -1.81 -1.25 -0.61
C LYS A 86 -0.40 -1.78 -0.36
N ARG A 87 -0.13 -2.07 0.90
CA ARG A 87 1.06 -2.83 1.32
C ARG A 87 2.39 -2.18 0.91
N LEU A 88 2.43 -0.85 0.85
CA LEU A 88 3.71 -0.17 0.69
C LEU A 88 4.55 -0.37 1.93
N TYR A 89 5.66 -1.07 1.77
CA TYR A 89 6.62 -1.30 2.84
C TYR A 89 8.05 -1.29 2.29
N VAL A 90 8.95 -0.67 3.02
CA VAL A 90 10.40 -0.71 2.77
C VAL A 90 11.10 -1.09 4.08
N ARG A 91 11.88 -2.15 4.05
CA ARG A 91 12.67 -2.59 5.20
C ARG A 91 13.58 -1.48 5.70
N PRO A 92 13.75 -1.31 7.02
CA PRO A 92 14.54 -0.22 7.60
C PRO A 92 15.94 -0.05 7.01
N GLY A 93 16.65 -1.16 6.76
CA GLY A 93 18.00 -1.15 6.20
C GLY A 93 18.12 -0.63 4.76
N PHE A 94 17.00 -0.45 4.05
CA PHE A 94 16.95 0.04 2.66
C PHE A 94 16.26 1.40 2.54
N ARG A 95 15.91 2.02 3.65
CA ARG A 95 15.33 3.38 3.68
C ARG A 95 16.38 4.42 3.31
N GLY A 96 15.94 5.59 2.84
CA GLY A 96 16.84 6.68 2.41
C GLY A 96 17.27 6.64 0.95
N ALA A 97 17.13 5.50 0.26
CA ALA A 97 17.41 5.35 -1.18
C ALA A 97 16.23 5.71 -2.10
N LYS A 98 15.23 6.42 -1.59
CA LYS A 98 13.97 6.76 -2.30
C LYS A 98 13.19 5.54 -2.83
N LEU A 99 13.43 4.36 -2.28
CA LEU A 99 12.84 3.13 -2.76
C LEU A 99 11.31 3.14 -2.67
N GLY A 100 10.75 3.70 -1.57
CA GLY A 100 9.31 3.87 -1.43
C GLY A 100 8.71 4.77 -2.52
N GLU A 101 9.35 5.89 -2.82
CA GLU A 101 8.94 6.80 -3.90
C GLU A 101 8.93 6.09 -5.25
N ARG A 102 9.99 5.34 -5.59
CA ARG A 102 10.08 4.55 -6.83
C ARG A 102 8.99 3.48 -6.94
N LEU A 103 8.66 2.81 -5.84
CA LEU A 103 7.56 1.84 -5.80
C LEU A 103 6.21 2.51 -6.07
N ILE A 104 5.95 3.67 -5.46
CA ILE A 104 4.71 4.44 -5.68
C ILE A 104 4.62 4.91 -7.13
N GLU A 105 5.69 5.48 -7.68
CA GLU A 105 5.75 5.94 -9.07
C GLU A 105 5.48 4.80 -10.06
N LYS A 106 6.02 3.60 -9.80
CA LYS A 106 5.77 2.39 -10.60
C LYS A 106 4.27 2.05 -10.61
N ILE A 107 3.64 2.00 -9.45
CA ILE A 107 2.21 1.69 -9.32
C ILE A 107 1.33 2.78 -9.96
N MET A 108 1.71 4.05 -9.82
CA MET A 108 0.99 5.16 -10.46
C MET A 108 1.06 5.09 -11.99
N SER A 109 2.22 4.70 -12.54
CA SER A 109 2.38 4.47 -13.98
C SER A 109 1.46 3.34 -14.46
N ASP A 110 1.46 2.22 -13.76
CA ASP A 110 0.62 1.07 -14.12
C ASP A 110 -0.88 1.40 -14.00
N ALA A 111 -1.28 2.14 -12.99
CA ALA A 111 -2.67 2.57 -12.85
C ALA A 111 -3.14 3.43 -14.03
N ARG A 112 -2.26 4.31 -14.53
CA ARG A 112 -2.55 5.11 -15.74
C ARG A 112 -2.67 4.23 -16.99
N GLU A 113 -1.77 3.26 -17.14
CA GLU A 113 -1.80 2.31 -18.28
C GLU A 113 -3.05 1.43 -18.27
N ILE A 114 -3.49 0.98 -17.09
CA ILE A 114 -4.74 0.21 -16.92
C ILE A 114 -5.97 1.08 -17.25
N GLY A 115 -5.88 2.40 -17.03
CA GLY A 115 -6.95 3.35 -17.33
C GLY A 115 -7.70 3.88 -16.11
N TYR A 116 -7.16 3.69 -14.90
CA TYR A 116 -7.74 4.26 -13.69
C TYR A 116 -7.61 5.79 -13.66
N SER A 117 -8.68 6.45 -13.24
CA SER A 117 -8.73 7.91 -13.04
C SER A 117 -8.32 8.30 -11.62
N TYR A 118 -8.58 7.41 -10.66
CA TYR A 118 -8.35 7.67 -9.24
C TYR A 118 -7.53 6.56 -8.60
N MET A 119 -6.57 6.94 -7.76
CA MET A 119 -5.85 6.03 -6.88
C MET A 119 -6.06 6.45 -5.43
N LEU A 120 -6.62 5.57 -4.64
CA LEU A 120 -6.88 5.77 -3.22
C LEU A 120 -5.86 5.02 -2.38
N LEU A 121 -5.68 5.44 -1.15
CA LEU A 121 -4.93 4.72 -0.12
C LEU A 121 -5.44 5.04 1.27
N ASP A 122 -5.26 4.10 2.19
CA ASP A 122 -5.33 4.33 3.62
C ASP A 122 -3.92 4.38 4.20
N THR A 123 -3.68 5.32 5.09
CA THR A 123 -2.43 5.42 5.84
C THR A 123 -2.72 5.72 7.31
N LEU A 124 -1.68 5.67 8.14
CA LEU A 124 -1.83 5.93 9.57
C LEU A 124 -1.08 7.20 9.96
N PRO A 125 -1.60 8.00 10.90
CA PRO A 125 -1.03 9.29 11.28
C PRO A 125 0.44 9.23 11.69
N PHE A 126 0.91 8.11 12.24
CA PHE A 126 2.30 7.94 12.64
C PHE A 126 3.26 7.64 11.48
N LEU A 127 2.75 7.29 10.29
CA LEU A 127 3.55 7.02 9.08
C LEU A 127 3.92 8.33 8.35
N GLN A 128 4.52 9.28 9.05
CA GLN A 128 4.77 10.64 8.55
C GLN A 128 5.64 10.67 7.28
N ALA A 129 6.65 9.82 7.19
CA ALA A 129 7.52 9.74 6.01
C ALA A 129 6.74 9.29 4.76
N ALA A 130 5.83 8.33 4.91
CA ALA A 130 4.96 7.88 3.84
C ALA A 130 3.96 8.99 3.43
N ILE A 131 3.31 9.63 4.39
CA ILE A 131 2.37 10.74 4.15
C ILE A 131 3.07 11.90 3.41
N HIS A 132 4.29 12.26 3.83
CA HIS A 132 5.08 13.27 3.14
C HIS A 132 5.34 12.90 1.67
N THR A 133 5.70 11.65 1.41
CA THR A 133 5.95 11.15 0.05
C THR A 133 4.66 11.16 -0.78
N TYR A 134 3.54 10.74 -0.22
CA TYR A 134 2.24 10.80 -0.92
C TYR A 134 1.88 12.23 -1.32
N LYS A 135 1.98 13.18 -0.39
CA LYS A 135 1.70 14.61 -0.66
C LYS A 135 2.63 15.17 -1.75
N LYS A 136 3.91 14.84 -1.70
CA LYS A 136 4.89 15.21 -2.73
C LYS A 136 4.50 14.71 -4.12
N LEU A 137 3.92 13.51 -4.20
CA LEU A 137 3.48 12.88 -5.45
C LEU A 137 2.07 13.31 -5.89
N GLY A 138 1.42 14.22 -5.17
CA GLY A 138 0.15 14.82 -5.56
C GLY A 138 -1.09 14.20 -4.91
N PHE A 139 -0.92 13.29 -3.95
CA PHE A 139 -2.04 12.81 -3.14
C PHE A 139 -2.52 13.88 -2.15
N TYR A 140 -3.81 13.93 -1.92
CA TYR A 140 -4.42 14.82 -0.93
C TYR A 140 -5.39 14.05 -0.02
N GLU A 141 -5.63 14.58 1.18
CA GLU A 141 -6.46 13.95 2.19
C GLU A 141 -7.94 14.03 1.82
N ILE A 142 -8.66 12.94 2.06
CA ILE A 142 -10.11 12.82 1.87
C ILE A 142 -10.74 12.14 3.09
N PRO A 143 -12.08 12.23 3.29
CA PRO A 143 -12.80 11.44 4.27
C PRO A 143 -12.60 9.94 4.05
N CYS A 144 -12.67 9.14 5.13
CA CYS A 144 -12.54 7.69 5.05
C CYS A 144 -13.58 7.09 4.08
N TYR A 145 -13.12 6.24 3.17
CA TYR A 145 -13.95 5.62 2.14
C TYR A 145 -14.20 4.12 2.35
N ASN A 146 -13.42 3.46 3.22
CA ASN A 146 -13.57 2.03 3.53
C ASN A 146 -14.49 1.80 4.74
N ALA A 147 -15.28 0.72 4.69
CA ALA A 147 -16.10 0.30 5.82
C ALA A 147 -15.27 0.01 7.09
N ALA A 148 -14.06 -0.50 6.93
CA ALA A 148 -13.10 -0.69 8.00
C ALA A 148 -12.60 0.64 8.58
N SER A 149 -12.53 1.69 7.76
CA SER A 149 -12.17 3.05 8.18
C SER A 149 -13.36 3.86 8.72
N SER A 150 -14.58 3.57 8.25
CA SER A 150 -15.78 4.37 8.53
C SER A 150 -16.55 3.96 9.81
N ARG A 151 -16.23 2.80 10.42
CA ARG A 151 -16.89 2.33 11.63
C ARG A 151 -16.46 3.05 12.93
N ARG A 152 -15.78 4.17 12.83
CA ARG A 152 -15.42 5.00 13.97
C ARG A 152 -16.47 6.08 14.15
N SER A 153 -17.19 5.97 15.26
CA SER A 153 -18.19 6.95 15.69
C SER A 153 -17.63 8.39 15.67
N ALA A 154 -18.47 9.34 15.33
CA ALA A 154 -18.22 10.77 15.17
C ALA A 154 -17.65 11.51 16.41
N HIS A 155 -17.14 10.80 17.42
CA HIS A 155 -16.72 11.37 18.70
C HIS A 155 -15.31 10.96 19.19
N GLN A 156 -14.48 10.33 18.36
CA GLN A 156 -13.08 10.07 18.75
C GLN A 156 -12.12 10.84 17.85
N SER A 157 -11.39 11.78 18.48
CA SER A 157 -10.30 12.55 17.88
C SER A 157 -9.34 11.68 17.04
N CYS A 158 -9.01 12.18 15.90
CA CYS A 158 -7.96 11.93 14.90
C CYS A 158 -6.87 10.86 15.13
N ALA A 159 -7.17 9.67 15.62
CA ALA A 159 -6.21 8.56 15.77
C ALA A 159 -6.53 7.38 14.82
N GLY A 160 -7.29 7.61 13.76
CA GLY A 160 -7.65 6.59 12.78
C GLY A 160 -6.88 6.69 11.47
N PRO A 161 -7.05 5.71 10.56
CA PRO A 161 -6.48 5.78 9.22
C PRO A 161 -6.85 7.10 8.52
N CYS A 162 -5.87 7.73 7.88
CA CYS A 162 -6.10 8.86 6.98
C CYS A 162 -6.30 8.29 5.58
N ALA A 163 -7.40 8.64 4.93
CA ALA A 163 -7.60 8.33 3.52
C ALA A 163 -6.99 9.41 2.64
N MET A 164 -6.35 9.02 1.55
CA MET A 164 -5.81 9.94 0.56
C MET A 164 -6.17 9.48 -0.85
N ILE A 165 -6.23 10.43 -1.77
CA ILE A 165 -6.56 10.21 -3.17
C ILE A 165 -5.58 10.95 -4.08
N PHE A 166 -5.25 10.33 -5.20
CA PHE A 166 -4.62 10.94 -6.35
C PHE A 166 -5.60 10.91 -7.52
N GLU A 167 -5.77 12.04 -8.18
CA GLU A 167 -6.60 12.20 -9.37
C GLU A 167 -5.70 12.43 -10.59
N ARG A 168 -5.92 11.63 -11.64
CA ARG A 168 -5.21 11.80 -12.90
C ARG A 168 -5.67 13.11 -13.55
N SER A 169 -4.73 14.01 -13.80
CA SER A 169 -4.99 15.19 -14.64
C SER A 169 -5.42 14.75 -16.05
N GLN A 170 -6.47 15.36 -16.56
CA GLN A 170 -6.97 15.14 -17.92
C GLN A 170 -5.96 15.57 -18.97
#